data_93b84d27b599e742acb688991947a217
#
_entry.id   93b84d27b599e742acb688991947a217
#
_cell.length_a   1.000
_cell.length_b   1.000
_cell.length_c   1.000
_cell.angle_alpha   90.00
_cell.angle_beta   90.00
_cell.angle_gamma   90.00
#
_symmetry.space_group_name_H-M   'P 1'
#
loop_
_entity.id
_entity.type
_entity.pdbx_description
1 polymer ?
#
loop_
_entity_poly.entity_id
_entity_poly.type
_entity_poly.pdbx_seq_one_letter_code
_entity_poly.pdbx_strand_id
1 'polypeptide(L)'
;MSIIDSFDFLEKDERVRKYILPEKIAGLGGNVKNPEALLKAKTLQIGLNETDVTELSNDGDGQNAFVVLDFGKELHGGIRLLNFVSEITAYPKVRLTFGESLCEAMSLIGQKGACNDHAVRDFEIPVPSYSDQEWGQTGFRFVKIELTEPKAKIAIKAAPAVFIYRELEYKGSFCCDDDDVNRIFDTAAYTCHLNLQNMVWDGIKRDRLVWIGDMHPEMLTARTVFGPLGLINKSLEFARSQAPLPLYMNGMASYSMWWLIIAWDYYFYSGDSRLLTGQKEYVLSLLRLFCGKVNDDGSDSVGNYFLDWPTHQKELSEKSGVRALLKIALEKGALISESLNDSRLCEICRNKAEKISKISGDHEGQKQTAAFMSAAGLMKKEQAAEVIKKNGSDGISSYLLFYTLKELADTDEISALNILKKYSLGMLQRGATTFWEDYDPLWAKNTGSITDLPKDGQDDIHGDRGDYCYKGFRHSLCHGWASGAVPFLMEQVAGIHIIGAGCRKIEIKPKMGNLKFIKASYPTPYGVLELSIENKNGRPKINFSAPDGVEIII
;
A
#
# COMPACT_ATOMS: atom_id res chain seq x y z
N MET A 1 -22.25 -33.55 18.51
CA MET A 1 -21.97 -32.12 18.18
C MET A 1 -21.07 -31.60 19.30
N SER A 2 -19.91 -31.04 18.96
CA SER A 2 -19.03 -30.46 20.00
C SER A 2 -19.65 -29.16 20.52
N ILE A 3 -19.26 -28.73 21.74
CA ILE A 3 -19.71 -27.43 22.28
C ILE A 3 -19.29 -26.30 21.34
N ILE A 4 -18.11 -26.41 20.69
CA ILE A 4 -17.61 -25.42 19.73
C ILE A 4 -18.56 -25.29 18.52
N ASP A 5 -19.14 -26.39 18.03
CA ASP A 5 -20.08 -26.36 16.90
C ASP A 5 -21.42 -25.69 17.22
N SER A 6 -21.68 -25.38 18.50
CA SER A 6 -22.90 -24.70 18.94
C SER A 6 -22.79 -23.16 18.95
N PHE A 7 -21.61 -22.59 18.70
CA PHE A 7 -21.44 -21.15 18.61
C PHE A 7 -21.75 -20.64 17.19
N ASP A 8 -22.51 -19.55 17.11
CA ASP A 8 -22.72 -18.80 15.88
C ASP A 8 -21.56 -17.83 15.68
N PHE A 9 -20.59 -18.21 14.85
CA PHE A 9 -19.46 -17.33 14.52
C PHE A 9 -19.89 -16.29 13.49
N LEU A 10 -19.66 -15.01 13.79
CA LEU A 10 -19.96 -13.90 12.87
C LEU A 10 -19.13 -13.97 11.60
N GLU A 11 -17.84 -14.23 11.75
CA GLU A 11 -16.86 -14.24 10.65
C GLU A 11 -15.66 -15.08 11.06
N LYS A 12 -15.08 -15.78 10.08
CA LYS A 12 -13.79 -16.45 10.23
C LYS A 12 -12.69 -15.45 9.88
N ASP A 13 -11.78 -15.19 10.82
CA ASP A 13 -10.56 -14.46 10.52
C ASP A 13 -9.59 -15.37 9.75
N GLU A 14 -9.27 -15.01 8.51
CA GLU A 14 -8.34 -15.75 7.64
C GLU A 14 -6.88 -15.29 7.81
N ARG A 15 -6.64 -14.33 8.70
CA ARG A 15 -5.29 -13.89 9.04
C ARG A 15 -4.67 -14.84 10.04
N VAL A 16 -3.35 -14.92 10.00
CA VAL A 16 -2.55 -15.70 10.94
C VAL A 16 -1.79 -14.78 11.89
N ARG A 17 -1.34 -15.34 13.03
CA ARG A 17 -0.46 -14.69 13.98
C ARG A 17 0.86 -15.42 14.04
N LYS A 18 1.96 -14.66 13.88
CA LYS A 18 3.32 -15.18 14.14
C LYS A 18 4.03 -14.26 15.12
N TYR A 19 4.91 -14.85 15.93
CA TYR A 19 5.70 -14.10 16.90
C TYR A 19 7.08 -13.88 16.32
N ILE A 20 7.50 -12.61 16.20
CA ILE A 20 8.75 -12.19 15.59
C ILE A 20 9.66 -11.64 16.67
N LEU A 21 10.89 -12.15 16.76
CA LEU A 21 11.90 -11.58 17.64
C LEU A 21 12.36 -10.22 17.11
N PRO A 22 12.69 -9.26 18.00
CA PRO A 22 13.39 -8.07 17.57
C PRO A 22 14.77 -8.43 17.01
N GLU A 23 15.20 -7.70 15.97
CA GLU A 23 16.52 -7.89 15.37
C GLU A 23 17.63 -7.23 16.20
N LYS A 24 17.30 -6.09 16.82
CA LYS A 24 18.27 -5.33 17.64
C LYS A 24 17.59 -4.44 18.69
N ILE A 25 18.38 -4.02 19.66
CA ILE A 25 18.03 -2.92 20.56
C ILE A 25 18.38 -1.61 19.85
N ALA A 26 17.37 -0.78 19.57
CA ALA A 26 17.52 0.50 18.88
C ALA A 26 17.77 1.68 19.84
N GLY A 27 17.44 1.52 21.13
CA GLY A 27 17.66 2.55 22.15
C GLY A 27 17.48 2.02 23.57
N LEU A 28 18.18 2.66 24.50
CA LEU A 28 18.12 2.37 25.92
C LEU A 28 18.13 3.68 26.72
N GLY A 29 17.49 3.68 27.87
CA GLY A 29 17.59 4.79 28.84
C GLY A 29 17.25 4.34 30.24
N GLY A 30 17.69 5.12 31.24
CA GLY A 30 17.54 4.78 32.64
C GLY A 30 18.30 3.51 33.06
N ASN A 31 17.80 2.81 34.08
CA ASN A 31 18.46 1.61 34.61
C ASN A 31 17.86 0.34 33.94
N VAL A 32 18.57 -0.16 32.92
CA VAL A 32 18.23 -1.38 32.18
C VAL A 32 19.37 -2.38 32.31
N LYS A 33 19.06 -3.63 32.73
CA LYS A 33 20.04 -4.72 32.82
C LYS A 33 19.68 -5.82 31.81
N ASN A 34 20.72 -6.39 31.19
CA ASN A 34 20.67 -7.53 30.28
C ASN A 34 19.64 -7.32 29.11
N PRO A 35 19.64 -6.17 28.39
CA PRO A 35 18.68 -5.91 27.32
C PRO A 35 18.76 -6.93 26.19
N GLU A 36 19.94 -7.51 25.93
CA GLU A 36 20.20 -8.52 24.90
C GLU A 36 19.41 -9.82 25.10
N ALA A 37 18.88 -10.05 26.32
CA ALA A 37 18.00 -11.17 26.58
C ALA A 37 16.72 -11.15 25.75
N LEU A 38 16.25 -9.97 25.33
CA LEU A 38 15.06 -9.80 24.46
C LEU A 38 15.29 -10.23 23.01
N LEU A 39 16.54 -10.32 22.57
CA LEU A 39 16.92 -10.73 21.21
C LEU A 39 17.03 -12.25 21.05
N LYS A 40 16.97 -13.00 22.15
CA LYS A 40 17.19 -14.44 22.14
C LYS A 40 15.89 -15.21 21.93
N ALA A 41 15.95 -16.25 21.10
CA ALA A 41 14.85 -17.19 20.95
C ALA A 41 14.61 -17.94 22.27
N LYS A 42 13.38 -17.92 22.76
CA LYS A 42 12.95 -18.55 24.01
C LYS A 42 11.58 -19.19 23.85
N THR A 43 11.28 -20.17 24.69
CA THR A 43 9.91 -20.66 24.82
C THR A 43 9.01 -19.56 25.35
N LEU A 44 7.94 -19.24 24.63
CA LEU A 44 6.97 -18.20 24.99
C LEU A 44 5.95 -18.73 26.03
N GLN A 45 6.48 -19.24 27.14
CA GLN A 45 5.74 -19.66 28.32
C GLN A 45 6.53 -19.24 29.58
N ILE A 46 5.90 -18.53 30.48
CA ILE A 46 6.54 -18.10 31.73
C ILE A 46 6.66 -19.30 32.67
N GLY A 47 7.87 -19.50 33.19
CA GLY A 47 8.17 -20.48 34.23
C GLY A 47 8.22 -19.85 35.63
N LEU A 48 8.32 -20.70 36.65
CA LEU A 48 8.47 -20.25 38.05
C LEU A 48 9.89 -19.74 38.36
N ASN A 49 10.87 -20.07 37.50
CA ASN A 49 12.27 -19.66 37.64
C ASN A 49 12.81 -19.24 36.29
N GLU A 50 12.98 -17.93 36.09
CA GLU A 50 13.55 -17.35 34.86
C GLU A 50 14.84 -16.60 35.21
N THR A 51 15.92 -16.92 34.53
CA THR A 51 17.26 -16.35 34.82
C THR A 51 17.79 -15.44 33.73
N ASP A 52 17.33 -15.64 32.48
CA ASP A 52 17.74 -14.82 31.33
C ASP A 52 16.63 -13.82 30.99
N VAL A 53 16.51 -12.80 31.84
CA VAL A 53 15.49 -11.74 31.75
C VAL A 53 16.13 -10.38 31.57
N THR A 54 15.37 -9.44 30.99
CA THR A 54 15.73 -8.02 30.97
C THR A 54 15.07 -7.32 32.14
N GLU A 55 15.83 -6.64 32.96
CA GLU A 55 15.33 -5.87 34.10
C GLU A 55 15.24 -4.38 33.75
N LEU A 56 14.08 -3.77 34.01
CA LEU A 56 13.89 -2.33 34.04
C LEU A 56 13.59 -1.89 35.46
N SER A 57 14.28 -0.87 35.95
CA SER A 57 14.05 -0.34 37.31
C SER A 57 14.11 1.17 37.38
N ASN A 58 13.18 1.77 38.14
CA ASN A 58 13.12 3.20 38.44
C ASN A 58 13.38 3.43 39.93
N ASP A 59 14.33 4.31 40.23
CA ASP A 59 14.62 4.69 41.63
C ASP A 59 13.73 5.85 42.13
N GLY A 60 12.96 6.45 41.23
CA GLY A 60 12.00 7.55 41.48
C GLY A 60 12.55 8.95 41.23
N ASP A 61 13.86 9.10 41.11
CA ASP A 61 14.54 10.39 40.86
C ASP A 61 15.45 10.24 39.64
N GLY A 62 14.91 10.42 38.43
CA GLY A 62 15.72 10.32 37.23
C GLY A 62 14.92 9.96 35.97
N GLN A 63 15.65 9.58 34.92
CA GLN A 63 15.06 9.11 33.68
C GLN A 63 14.42 7.73 33.86
N ASN A 64 13.20 7.56 33.37
CA ASN A 64 12.54 6.25 33.33
C ASN A 64 13.39 5.23 32.57
N ALA A 65 13.41 4.00 33.06
CA ALA A 65 14.02 2.88 32.37
C ALA A 65 13.21 2.49 31.15
N PHE A 66 13.87 2.42 29.97
CA PHE A 66 13.21 1.97 28.74
C PHE A 66 14.14 1.21 27.82
N VAL A 67 13.55 0.38 26.98
CA VAL A 67 14.17 -0.28 25.84
C VAL A 67 13.37 0.00 24.59
N VAL A 68 14.05 0.26 23.46
CA VAL A 68 13.43 0.35 22.12
C VAL A 68 13.88 -0.84 21.29
N LEU A 69 12.91 -1.61 20.82
CA LEU A 69 13.11 -2.80 20.00
C LEU A 69 12.91 -2.43 18.53
N ASP A 70 13.84 -2.82 17.63
CA ASP A 70 13.70 -2.76 16.18
C ASP A 70 13.43 -4.17 15.65
N PHE A 71 12.32 -4.38 14.97
CA PHE A 71 11.93 -5.65 14.34
C PHE A 71 12.46 -5.82 12.91
N GLY A 72 13.29 -4.88 12.43
CA GLY A 72 13.96 -4.95 11.14
C GLY A 72 13.10 -4.57 9.95
N LYS A 73 11.80 -4.84 10.02
CA LYS A 73 10.82 -4.56 8.96
C LYS A 73 9.53 -4.00 9.53
N GLU A 74 8.82 -3.29 8.68
CA GLU A 74 7.45 -2.87 8.97
C GLU A 74 6.54 -4.09 9.17
N LEU A 75 5.69 -4.04 10.20
CA LEU A 75 4.76 -5.11 10.59
C LEU A 75 3.38 -4.51 10.87
N HIS A 76 2.32 -5.29 10.68
CA HIS A 76 1.01 -5.00 11.25
C HIS A 76 0.73 -5.91 12.43
N GLY A 77 0.33 -5.34 13.57
CA GLY A 77 -0.01 -6.09 14.78
C GLY A 77 0.40 -5.35 16.05
N GLY A 78 0.97 -6.06 17.02
CA GLY A 78 1.30 -5.52 18.34
C GLY A 78 2.54 -6.17 18.95
N ILE A 79 2.59 -6.15 20.27
CA ILE A 79 3.66 -6.80 21.03
C ILE A 79 3.05 -7.78 22.04
N ARG A 80 3.69 -8.92 22.25
CA ARG A 80 3.41 -9.85 23.35
C ARG A 80 4.45 -9.67 24.44
N LEU A 81 4.03 -9.15 25.59
CA LEU A 81 4.91 -8.89 26.72
C LEU A 81 4.79 -10.03 27.74
N LEU A 82 5.89 -10.77 27.94
CA LEU A 82 6.02 -11.82 28.93
C LEU A 82 6.82 -11.25 30.12
N ASN A 83 6.12 -10.87 31.19
CA ASN A 83 6.76 -10.35 32.40
C ASN A 83 6.84 -11.41 33.48
N PHE A 84 8.06 -11.71 33.94
CA PHE A 84 8.31 -12.71 34.95
C PHE A 84 8.00 -12.20 36.37
N VAL A 85 8.57 -11.05 36.74
CA VAL A 85 8.44 -10.48 38.08
C VAL A 85 8.19 -8.98 38.01
N SER A 86 7.31 -8.49 38.89
CA SER A 86 7.13 -7.09 39.26
C SER A 86 7.37 -6.93 40.72
N GLU A 87 8.23 -5.96 41.10
CA GLU A 87 8.63 -5.72 42.50
C GLU A 87 8.18 -4.32 42.93
N ILE A 88 7.99 -4.17 44.26
CA ILE A 88 7.61 -2.94 44.97
C ILE A 88 6.11 -2.63 44.83
N THR A 89 5.54 -2.72 43.62
CA THR A 89 4.11 -2.67 43.39
C THR A 89 3.64 -3.89 42.59
N ALA A 90 2.43 -4.36 42.86
CA ALA A 90 1.87 -5.52 42.17
C ALA A 90 1.53 -5.25 40.69
N TYR A 91 1.30 -3.98 40.35
CA TYR A 91 0.84 -3.58 39.01
C TYR A 91 1.58 -2.32 38.51
N PRO A 92 2.93 -2.41 38.32
CA PRO A 92 3.67 -1.27 37.78
C PRO A 92 3.17 -0.90 36.41
N LYS A 93 3.17 0.39 36.11
CA LYS A 93 2.76 0.91 34.84
C LYS A 93 3.92 0.89 33.85
N VAL A 94 3.62 0.40 32.67
CA VAL A 94 4.53 0.41 31.52
C VAL A 94 3.84 1.14 30.38
N ARG A 95 4.54 2.06 29.75
CA ARG A 95 4.11 2.71 28.53
C ARG A 95 4.66 1.96 27.33
N LEU A 96 3.78 1.63 26.40
CA LEU A 96 4.11 1.07 25.10
C LEU A 96 3.93 2.14 24.04
N THR A 97 4.97 2.38 23.23
CA THR A 97 4.90 3.33 22.13
C THR A 97 5.40 2.64 20.86
N PHE A 98 4.52 2.54 19.87
CA PHE A 98 4.79 1.98 18.55
C PHE A 98 5.18 3.08 17.57
N GLY A 99 6.07 2.79 16.64
CA GLY A 99 6.46 3.72 15.59
C GLY A 99 6.93 3.00 14.32
N GLU A 100 6.62 3.56 13.17
CA GLU A 100 7.17 3.13 11.88
C GLU A 100 8.62 3.63 11.71
N SER A 101 9.01 4.67 12.46
CA SER A 101 10.39 5.14 12.60
C SER A 101 10.84 5.14 14.06
N LEU A 102 12.16 5.15 14.27
CA LEU A 102 12.73 5.26 15.62
C LEU A 102 12.28 6.56 16.31
N CYS A 103 12.28 7.66 15.56
CA CYS A 103 11.84 8.97 16.08
C CYS A 103 10.38 8.96 16.50
N GLU A 104 9.50 8.32 15.74
CA GLU A 104 8.09 8.17 16.10
C GLU A 104 7.93 7.35 17.39
N ALA A 105 8.62 6.22 17.52
CA ALA A 105 8.58 5.38 18.73
C ALA A 105 9.11 6.12 19.97
N MET A 106 9.96 7.10 19.79
CA MET A 106 10.51 7.94 20.87
C MET A 106 9.64 9.17 21.18
N SER A 107 8.63 9.48 20.36
CA SER A 107 7.82 10.68 20.49
C SER A 107 6.51 10.44 21.21
N LEU A 108 6.13 11.40 22.05
CA LEU A 108 4.84 11.43 22.75
C LEU A 108 3.73 11.94 21.81
N ILE A 109 2.48 11.59 22.13
CA ILE A 109 1.30 12.13 21.44
C ILE A 109 1.34 13.66 21.43
N GLY A 110 1.06 14.24 20.24
CA GLY A 110 1.12 15.67 19.96
C GLY A 110 2.49 16.19 19.49
N GLN A 111 3.57 15.46 19.68
CA GLN A 111 4.89 15.84 19.16
C GLN A 111 4.97 15.52 17.67
N LYS A 112 5.32 16.51 16.84
CA LYS A 112 5.53 16.36 15.38
C LYS A 112 4.38 15.59 14.69
N GLY A 113 3.13 15.76 15.13
CA GLY A 113 1.98 15.07 14.54
C GLY A 113 1.74 13.63 15.03
N ALA A 114 2.51 13.14 16.00
CA ALA A 114 2.25 11.84 16.62
C ALA A 114 0.84 11.80 17.25
N CYS A 115 0.05 10.81 16.89
CA CYS A 115 -1.35 10.70 17.31
C CYS A 115 -1.79 9.24 17.48
N ASN A 116 -2.91 9.05 18.17
CA ASN A 116 -3.64 7.78 18.26
C ASN A 116 -4.84 7.75 17.28
N ASP A 117 -4.64 8.30 16.09
CA ASP A 117 -5.66 8.42 15.07
C ASP A 117 -5.94 7.04 14.43
N HIS A 118 -7.18 6.55 14.54
CA HIS A 118 -7.68 5.26 14.07
C HIS A 118 -7.01 4.00 14.66
N ALA A 119 -5.84 4.12 15.26
CA ALA A 119 -5.14 3.05 15.98
C ALA A 119 -4.36 3.60 17.17
N VAL A 120 -4.46 2.93 18.30
CA VAL A 120 -3.75 3.36 19.52
C VAL A 120 -2.32 2.87 19.45
N ARG A 121 -1.36 3.79 19.22
CA ARG A 121 0.08 3.51 19.17
C ARG A 121 0.82 3.81 20.47
N ASP A 122 0.23 4.59 21.37
CA ASP A 122 0.86 5.09 22.59
C ASP A 122 -0.12 5.02 23.77
N PHE A 123 0.17 4.17 24.76
CA PHE A 123 -0.72 3.93 25.89
C PHE A 123 0.04 3.28 27.06
N GLU A 124 -0.51 3.41 28.26
CA GLU A 124 -0.02 2.74 29.47
C GLU A 124 -0.79 1.47 29.79
N ILE A 125 -0.08 0.45 30.26
CA ILE A 125 -0.62 -0.84 30.68
C ILE A 125 -0.13 -1.20 32.09
N PRO A 126 -0.92 -1.92 32.90
CA PRO A 126 -0.43 -2.56 34.13
C PRO A 126 0.31 -3.85 33.77
N VAL A 127 1.45 -4.11 34.41
CA VAL A 127 2.27 -5.29 34.18
C VAL A 127 2.47 -6.09 35.46
N PRO A 128 1.55 -7.04 35.79
CA PRO A 128 1.72 -7.91 36.99
C PRO A 128 2.81 -8.96 36.77
N SER A 129 3.27 -9.56 37.88
CA SER A 129 4.16 -10.73 37.84
C SER A 129 3.47 -11.90 37.14
N TYR A 130 4.26 -12.73 36.42
CA TYR A 130 3.80 -13.91 35.67
C TYR A 130 2.74 -13.58 34.59
N SER A 131 2.77 -12.37 34.06
CA SER A 131 1.83 -11.95 33.02
C SER A 131 2.35 -12.25 31.61
N ASP A 132 1.45 -12.71 30.76
CA ASP A 132 1.67 -13.01 29.36
C ASP A 132 0.48 -12.44 28.57
N GLN A 133 0.68 -11.29 27.91
CA GLN A 133 -0.40 -10.54 27.28
C GLN A 133 0.05 -9.91 25.97
N GLU A 134 -0.89 -9.83 25.02
CA GLU A 134 -0.72 -9.14 23.75
C GLU A 134 -1.34 -7.74 23.80
N TRP A 135 -0.62 -6.74 23.29
CA TRP A 135 -1.01 -5.35 23.31
C TRP A 135 -0.77 -4.67 21.98
N GLY A 136 -1.69 -3.78 21.61
CA GLY A 136 -1.62 -2.98 20.39
C GLY A 136 -2.11 -3.72 19.15
N GLN A 137 -2.52 -2.95 18.16
CA GLN A 137 -2.80 -3.41 16.80
C GLN A 137 -2.67 -2.22 15.85
N THR A 138 -1.48 -2.03 15.27
CA THR A 138 -1.14 -0.91 14.39
C THR A 138 -0.02 -1.32 13.43
N GLY A 139 0.32 -0.45 12.47
CA GLY A 139 1.56 -0.55 11.70
C GLY A 139 2.74 -0.05 12.53
N PHE A 140 3.85 -0.77 12.50
CA PHE A 140 5.06 -0.39 13.22
C PHE A 140 6.28 -1.20 12.79
N ARG A 141 7.45 -0.64 13.06
CA ARG A 141 8.73 -1.34 13.04
C ARG A 141 9.41 -1.30 14.41
N PHE A 142 9.17 -0.26 15.18
CA PHE A 142 9.80 -0.02 16.48
C PHE A 142 8.78 -0.05 17.60
N VAL A 143 9.18 -0.61 18.75
CA VAL A 143 8.39 -0.55 19.98
C VAL A 143 9.26 -0.10 21.13
N LYS A 144 8.88 1.00 21.77
CA LYS A 144 9.46 1.44 23.05
C LYS A 144 8.65 0.84 24.20
N ILE A 145 9.33 0.19 25.12
CA ILE A 145 8.80 -0.33 26.38
C ILE A 145 9.42 0.51 27.49
N GLU A 146 8.63 1.33 28.18
CA GLU A 146 9.09 2.26 29.20
C GLU A 146 8.39 1.99 30.53
N LEU A 147 9.15 1.72 31.58
CA LEU A 147 8.62 1.63 32.95
C LEU A 147 8.32 3.04 33.44
N THR A 148 7.03 3.39 33.57
CA THR A 148 6.61 4.74 34.00
C THR A 148 6.32 4.82 35.51
N GLU A 149 6.12 3.67 36.18
CA GLU A 149 5.89 3.63 37.63
C GLU A 149 7.16 4.01 38.40
N PRO A 150 7.13 5.06 39.25
CA PRO A 150 8.26 5.42 40.06
C PRO A 150 8.53 4.35 41.14
N LYS A 151 9.81 4.15 41.51
CA LYS A 151 10.25 3.18 42.53
C LYS A 151 9.74 1.76 42.28
N ALA A 152 9.77 1.32 41.02
CA ALA A 152 9.32 0.00 40.61
C ALA A 152 10.39 -0.74 39.80
N LYS A 153 10.23 -2.05 39.70
CA LYS A 153 11.09 -2.94 38.93
C LYS A 153 10.24 -3.99 38.23
N ILE A 154 10.56 -4.27 36.97
CA ILE A 154 9.99 -5.38 36.18
C ILE A 154 11.13 -6.23 35.60
N ALA A 155 10.83 -7.52 35.39
CA ALA A 155 11.75 -8.47 34.78
C ALA A 155 11.08 -9.15 33.59
N ILE A 156 11.40 -8.69 32.37
CA ILE A 156 10.80 -9.13 31.12
C ILE A 156 11.55 -10.36 30.60
N LYS A 157 10.86 -11.48 30.42
CA LYS A 157 11.39 -12.69 29.79
C LYS A 157 11.54 -12.53 28.29
N ALA A 158 10.51 -12.02 27.62
CA ALA A 158 10.48 -11.85 26.17
C ALA A 158 9.46 -10.77 25.77
N ALA A 159 9.70 -10.13 24.63
CA ALA A 159 8.83 -9.15 24.04
C ALA A 159 8.79 -9.28 22.49
N PRO A 160 8.31 -10.42 21.95
CA PRO A 160 8.19 -10.59 20.50
C PRO A 160 7.05 -9.72 19.93
N ALA A 161 7.20 -9.26 18.69
CA ALA A 161 6.09 -8.70 17.94
C ALA A 161 5.02 -9.76 17.65
N VAL A 162 3.77 -9.36 17.71
CA VAL A 162 2.62 -10.13 17.22
C VAL A 162 2.37 -9.68 15.80
N PHE A 163 2.83 -10.46 14.83
CA PHE A 163 2.64 -10.17 13.42
C PHE A 163 1.32 -10.78 12.92
N ILE A 164 0.39 -9.93 12.50
CA ILE A 164 -0.93 -10.30 12.00
C ILE A 164 -0.98 -10.01 10.51
N TYR A 165 -1.14 -11.04 9.70
CA TYR A 165 -1.16 -10.92 8.25
C TYR A 165 -1.94 -12.07 7.60
N ARG A 166 -2.31 -11.92 6.33
CA ARG A 166 -2.90 -12.97 5.53
C ARG A 166 -1.80 -13.85 4.96
N GLU A 167 -1.84 -15.16 5.21
CA GLU A 167 -0.84 -16.09 4.67
C GLU A 167 -1.12 -16.35 3.20
N LEU A 168 -0.37 -15.68 2.33
CA LEU A 168 -0.50 -15.74 0.86
C LEU A 168 0.79 -16.25 0.25
N GLU A 169 0.66 -17.10 -0.77
CA GLU A 169 1.78 -17.58 -1.55
C GLU A 169 2.19 -16.55 -2.61
N TYR A 170 3.47 -16.20 -2.66
CA TYR A 170 4.04 -15.35 -3.71
C TYR A 170 4.25 -16.17 -4.98
N LYS A 171 3.26 -16.13 -5.89
CA LYS A 171 3.28 -16.86 -7.18
C LYS A 171 3.89 -16.04 -8.29
N GLY A 172 3.74 -14.72 -8.22
CA GLY A 172 4.34 -13.78 -9.15
C GLY A 172 5.70 -13.31 -8.64
N SER A 173 6.67 -13.21 -9.55
CA SER A 173 8.02 -12.74 -9.26
C SER A 173 8.60 -11.95 -10.42
N PHE A 174 9.59 -11.10 -10.12
CA PHE A 174 10.35 -10.35 -11.11
C PHE A 174 11.83 -10.34 -10.70
N CYS A 175 12.71 -10.61 -11.64
CA CYS A 175 14.16 -10.55 -11.44
C CYS A 175 14.84 -10.06 -12.72
N CYS A 176 15.79 -9.15 -12.58
CA CYS A 176 16.60 -8.63 -13.68
C CYS A 176 18.06 -8.45 -13.24
N ASP A 177 18.92 -7.93 -14.11
CA ASP A 177 20.34 -7.65 -13.83
C ASP A 177 20.58 -6.36 -13.02
N ASP A 178 19.55 -5.74 -12.50
CA ASP A 178 19.60 -4.54 -11.65
C ASP A 178 19.00 -4.85 -10.26
N ASP A 179 19.86 -5.02 -9.26
CA ASP A 179 19.46 -5.38 -7.89
C ASP A 179 18.57 -4.33 -7.24
N ASP A 180 18.71 -3.05 -7.59
CA ASP A 180 17.83 -1.99 -7.09
C ASP A 180 16.39 -2.19 -7.60
N VAL A 181 16.23 -2.56 -8.87
CA VAL A 181 14.91 -2.84 -9.47
C VAL A 181 14.27 -4.06 -8.81
N ASN A 182 15.07 -5.12 -8.57
CA ASN A 182 14.61 -6.31 -7.87
C ASN A 182 14.11 -5.96 -6.45
N ARG A 183 14.92 -5.19 -5.72
CA ARG A 183 14.54 -4.73 -4.37
C ARG A 183 13.29 -3.85 -4.38
N ILE A 184 13.10 -3.00 -5.38
CA ILE A 184 11.88 -2.18 -5.55
C ILE A 184 10.65 -3.06 -5.73
N PHE A 185 10.75 -4.11 -6.57
CA PHE A 185 9.65 -5.06 -6.76
C PHE A 185 9.26 -5.74 -5.45
N ASP A 186 10.23 -6.30 -4.74
CA ASP A 186 10.00 -7.02 -3.47
C ASP A 186 9.40 -6.10 -2.39
N THR A 187 9.89 -4.88 -2.29
CA THR A 187 9.38 -3.90 -1.32
C THR A 187 7.92 -3.50 -1.63
N ALA A 188 7.61 -3.28 -2.91
CA ALA A 188 6.24 -2.93 -3.32
C ALA A 188 5.26 -4.10 -3.10
N ALA A 189 5.70 -5.33 -3.41
CA ALA A 189 4.92 -6.55 -3.15
C ALA A 189 4.65 -6.73 -1.65
N TYR A 190 5.65 -6.52 -0.79
CA TYR A 190 5.50 -6.57 0.66
C TYR A 190 4.60 -5.46 1.20
N THR A 191 4.72 -4.24 0.66
CA THR A 191 3.84 -3.12 1.01
C THR A 191 2.37 -3.47 0.77
N CYS A 192 2.04 -3.98 -0.40
CA CYS A 192 0.69 -4.44 -0.71
C CYS A 192 0.25 -5.58 0.22
N HIS A 193 1.10 -6.59 0.44
CA HIS A 193 0.78 -7.75 1.28
C HIS A 193 0.34 -7.35 2.69
N LEU A 194 1.02 -6.39 3.31
CA LEU A 194 0.66 -5.90 4.65
C LEU A 194 -0.72 -5.26 4.70
N ASN A 195 -1.19 -4.67 3.60
CA ASN A 195 -2.49 -4.03 3.50
C ASN A 195 -3.64 -4.99 3.10
N LEU A 196 -3.32 -6.24 2.70
CA LEU A 196 -4.30 -7.31 2.46
C LEU A 196 -4.70 -7.96 3.79
N GLN A 197 -5.56 -7.30 4.55
CA GLN A 197 -6.03 -7.73 5.86
C GLN A 197 -7.37 -8.50 5.77
N ASN A 198 -8.35 -8.24 6.64
CA ASN A 198 -9.72 -8.78 6.49
C ASN A 198 -10.51 -8.14 5.34
N MET A 199 -10.05 -6.98 4.90
CA MET A 199 -10.39 -6.25 3.68
C MET A 199 -9.08 -5.76 3.05
N VAL A 200 -9.15 -5.16 1.87
CA VAL A 200 -8.05 -4.36 1.33
C VAL A 200 -8.07 -3.02 2.07
N TRP A 201 -7.04 -2.74 2.84
CA TRP A 201 -6.88 -1.50 3.59
C TRP A 201 -5.92 -0.57 2.88
N ASP A 202 -6.15 0.72 3.00
CA ASP A 202 -5.28 1.78 2.53
C ASP A 202 -3.91 1.77 3.19
N GLY A 203 -3.88 1.61 4.51
CA GLY A 203 -2.69 1.62 5.36
C GLY A 203 -2.84 0.76 6.60
N ILE A 204 -1.72 0.32 7.19
CA ILE A 204 -1.73 -0.52 8.39
C ILE A 204 -1.58 0.26 9.70
N LYS A 205 -1.04 1.48 9.65
CA LYS A 205 -0.83 2.31 10.85
C LYS A 205 -2.11 3.03 11.25
N ARG A 206 -2.74 3.73 10.32
CA ARG A 206 -3.96 4.49 10.54
C ARG A 206 -4.93 4.31 9.38
N ASP A 207 -6.07 4.94 9.45
CA ASP A 207 -7.27 4.73 8.68
C ASP A 207 -7.71 3.27 8.73
N ARG A 208 -6.99 2.34 8.11
CA ARG A 208 -7.31 0.90 8.05
C ARG A 208 -8.71 0.67 7.52
N LEU A 209 -9.06 1.45 6.51
CA LEU A 209 -10.35 1.50 5.85
C LEU A 209 -10.25 1.00 4.41
N VAL A 210 -11.40 0.78 3.80
CA VAL A 210 -11.49 0.49 2.37
C VAL A 210 -11.65 1.80 1.62
N TRP A 211 -10.53 2.36 1.16
CA TRP A 211 -10.48 3.52 0.28
C TRP A 211 -10.42 3.05 -1.18
N ILE A 212 -11.49 3.29 -1.94
CA ILE A 212 -11.62 2.71 -3.29
C ILE A 212 -10.61 3.26 -4.29
N GLY A 213 -10.21 4.53 -4.16
CA GLY A 213 -9.15 5.08 -5.02
C GLY A 213 -7.83 4.34 -4.85
N ASP A 214 -7.46 4.08 -3.59
CA ASP A 214 -6.24 3.38 -3.19
C ASP A 214 -6.20 1.95 -3.70
N MET A 215 -7.35 1.30 -3.74
CA MET A 215 -7.49 -0.12 -4.02
C MET A 215 -7.08 -0.52 -5.44
N HIS A 216 -7.05 0.39 -6.43
CA HIS A 216 -6.71 0.00 -7.80
C HIS A 216 -5.24 -0.43 -7.96
N PRO A 217 -4.22 0.36 -7.55
CA PRO A 217 -2.84 -0.11 -7.58
C PRO A 217 -2.60 -1.33 -6.67
N GLU A 218 -3.31 -1.44 -5.55
CA GLU A 218 -3.24 -2.62 -4.68
C GLU A 218 -3.79 -3.87 -5.36
N MET A 219 -4.93 -3.78 -6.04
CA MET A 219 -5.51 -4.89 -6.80
C MET A 219 -4.59 -5.32 -7.95
N LEU A 220 -3.99 -4.36 -8.66
CA LEU A 220 -3.02 -4.64 -9.72
C LEU A 220 -1.79 -5.39 -9.17
N THR A 221 -1.27 -4.95 -8.02
CA THR A 221 -0.15 -5.59 -7.33
C THR A 221 -0.56 -6.97 -6.81
N ALA A 222 -1.69 -7.06 -6.11
CA ALA A 222 -2.17 -8.31 -5.52
C ALA A 222 -2.40 -9.41 -6.57
N ARG A 223 -3.07 -9.09 -7.69
CA ARG A 223 -3.26 -10.06 -8.78
C ARG A 223 -1.94 -10.51 -9.40
N THR A 224 -0.97 -9.60 -9.48
CA THR A 224 0.35 -9.85 -10.07
C THR A 224 1.20 -10.76 -9.20
N VAL A 225 1.12 -10.61 -7.87
CA VAL A 225 1.97 -11.35 -6.91
C VAL A 225 1.28 -12.63 -6.41
N PHE A 226 0.00 -12.55 -6.06
CA PHE A 226 -0.71 -13.64 -5.37
C PHE A 226 -1.71 -14.37 -6.27
N GLY A 227 -2.13 -13.76 -7.36
CA GLY A 227 -3.20 -14.30 -8.22
C GLY A 227 -4.60 -13.80 -7.81
N PRO A 228 -5.66 -14.49 -8.23
CA PRO A 228 -7.03 -14.11 -7.91
C PRO A 228 -7.30 -14.21 -6.40
N LEU A 229 -7.79 -13.12 -5.79
CA LEU A 229 -8.13 -13.06 -4.36
C LEU A 229 -9.60 -12.64 -4.19
N GLY A 230 -10.40 -13.47 -3.55
CA GLY A 230 -11.80 -13.16 -3.20
C GLY A 230 -11.95 -11.89 -2.34
N LEU A 231 -10.87 -11.51 -1.64
CA LEU A 231 -10.79 -10.30 -0.83
C LEU A 231 -11.08 -9.02 -1.63
N ILE A 232 -10.71 -8.97 -2.92
CA ILE A 232 -10.98 -7.84 -3.81
C ILE A 232 -12.50 -7.65 -3.97
N ASN A 233 -13.22 -8.71 -4.33
CA ASN A 233 -14.69 -8.66 -4.47
C ASN A 233 -15.36 -8.32 -3.14
N LYS A 234 -14.90 -8.91 -2.02
CA LYS A 234 -15.41 -8.63 -0.67
C LYS A 234 -15.28 -7.14 -0.34
N SER A 235 -14.14 -6.51 -0.65
CA SER A 235 -13.90 -5.09 -0.40
C SER A 235 -14.75 -4.18 -1.30
N LEU A 236 -14.93 -4.54 -2.56
CA LEU A 236 -15.80 -3.82 -3.50
C LEU A 236 -17.29 -3.88 -3.07
N GLU A 237 -17.76 -5.04 -2.62
CA GLU A 237 -19.12 -5.23 -2.09
C GLU A 237 -19.34 -4.41 -0.82
N PHE A 238 -18.37 -4.41 0.10
CA PHE A 238 -18.40 -3.60 1.30
C PHE A 238 -18.51 -2.11 0.97
N ALA A 239 -17.62 -1.58 0.12
CA ALA A 239 -17.65 -0.17 -0.24
C ALA A 239 -18.97 0.23 -0.91
N ARG A 240 -19.51 -0.63 -1.79
CA ARG A 240 -20.83 -0.41 -2.40
C ARG A 240 -21.93 -0.33 -1.34
N SER A 241 -21.90 -1.19 -0.31
CA SER A 241 -22.90 -1.18 0.75
C SER A 241 -22.90 0.11 1.56
N GLN A 242 -21.75 0.79 1.65
CA GLN A 242 -21.61 2.06 2.38
C GLN A 242 -22.02 3.29 1.54
N ALA A 243 -22.16 3.16 0.23
CA ALA A 243 -22.48 4.26 -0.68
C ALA A 243 -23.71 3.96 -1.57
N PRO A 244 -24.92 3.89 -0.99
CA PRO A 244 -26.14 3.77 -1.77
C PRO A 244 -26.29 5.00 -2.69
N LEU A 245 -26.67 4.78 -3.96
CA LEU A 245 -26.83 5.88 -4.91
C LEU A 245 -27.90 6.88 -4.42
N PRO A 246 -27.69 8.19 -4.61
CA PRO A 246 -26.66 8.83 -5.44
C PRO A 246 -25.35 9.19 -4.72
N LEU A 247 -25.07 8.63 -3.54
CA LEU A 247 -23.84 8.92 -2.82
C LEU A 247 -22.63 8.37 -3.57
N TYR A 248 -21.53 9.13 -3.52
CA TYR A 248 -20.24 8.67 -4.03
C TYR A 248 -19.48 7.87 -2.98
N MET A 249 -18.74 6.86 -3.42
CA MET A 249 -17.87 6.06 -2.54
C MET A 249 -16.83 6.94 -1.88
N ASN A 250 -16.65 6.76 -0.58
CA ASN A 250 -15.78 7.60 0.26
C ASN A 250 -16.05 9.12 0.11
N GLY A 251 -17.23 9.50 -0.40
CA GLY A 251 -17.63 10.89 -0.62
C GLY A 251 -17.03 11.56 -1.86
N MET A 252 -16.30 10.84 -2.71
CA MET A 252 -15.59 11.38 -3.88
C MET A 252 -16.06 10.76 -5.19
N ALA A 253 -16.35 11.61 -6.20
CA ALA A 253 -16.79 11.13 -7.51
C ALA A 253 -15.76 10.23 -8.18
N SER A 254 -14.47 10.59 -8.09
CA SER A 254 -13.36 9.80 -8.62
C SER A 254 -13.30 8.39 -8.02
N TYR A 255 -13.64 8.21 -6.74
CA TYR A 255 -13.61 6.90 -6.08
C TYR A 255 -14.73 5.98 -6.56
N SER A 256 -15.90 6.52 -6.90
CA SER A 256 -16.94 5.76 -7.61
C SER A 256 -16.56 5.40 -9.05
N MET A 257 -15.77 6.25 -9.73
CA MET A 257 -15.19 5.91 -11.04
C MET A 257 -14.16 4.79 -10.91
N TRP A 258 -13.28 4.85 -9.90
CA TRP A 258 -12.32 3.80 -9.59
C TRP A 258 -13.02 2.46 -9.28
N TRP A 259 -14.12 2.47 -8.56
CA TRP A 259 -14.88 1.25 -8.30
C TRP A 259 -15.30 0.53 -9.60
N LEU A 260 -15.80 1.27 -10.60
CA LEU A 260 -16.15 0.72 -11.91
C LEU A 260 -14.92 0.17 -12.65
N ILE A 261 -13.81 0.90 -12.61
CA ILE A 261 -12.56 0.50 -13.25
C ILE A 261 -12.02 -0.79 -12.60
N ILE A 262 -11.96 -0.84 -11.26
CA ILE A 262 -11.50 -2.02 -10.52
C ILE A 262 -12.40 -3.23 -10.80
N ALA A 263 -13.73 -3.05 -10.75
CA ALA A 263 -14.69 -4.13 -11.01
C ALA A 263 -14.49 -4.75 -12.40
N TRP A 264 -14.26 -3.90 -13.42
CA TRP A 264 -13.95 -4.37 -14.76
C TRP A 264 -12.58 -5.05 -14.85
N ASP A 265 -11.51 -4.38 -14.37
CA ASP A 265 -10.14 -4.86 -14.52
C ASP A 265 -9.90 -6.15 -13.73
N TYR A 266 -10.57 -6.31 -12.57
CA TYR A 266 -10.52 -7.56 -11.82
C TYR A 266 -11.30 -8.69 -12.49
N TYR A 267 -12.51 -8.41 -13.05
CA TYR A 267 -13.22 -9.36 -13.89
C TYR A 267 -12.40 -9.78 -15.11
N PHE A 268 -11.82 -8.81 -15.80
CA PHE A 268 -11.05 -9.06 -17.02
C PHE A 268 -9.79 -9.92 -16.75
N TYR A 269 -9.20 -9.78 -15.57
CA TYR A 269 -8.11 -10.63 -15.10
C TYR A 269 -8.59 -11.99 -14.62
N SER A 270 -9.54 -12.05 -13.71
CA SER A 270 -9.94 -13.27 -13.01
C SER A 270 -10.89 -14.17 -13.84
N GLY A 271 -11.64 -13.59 -14.79
CA GLY A 271 -12.77 -14.24 -15.46
C GLY A 271 -14.01 -14.40 -14.56
N ASP A 272 -13.96 -13.93 -13.32
CA ASP A 272 -15.05 -14.07 -12.34
C ASP A 272 -16.07 -12.94 -12.49
N SER A 273 -17.20 -13.24 -13.12
CA SER A 273 -18.28 -12.28 -13.34
C SER A 273 -19.24 -12.10 -12.15
N ARG A 274 -19.06 -12.85 -11.04
CA ARG A 274 -20.04 -12.88 -9.93
C ARG A 274 -20.30 -11.51 -9.33
N LEU A 275 -19.28 -10.66 -9.19
CA LEU A 275 -19.44 -9.29 -8.72
C LEU A 275 -20.33 -8.48 -9.68
N LEU A 276 -20.00 -8.45 -10.97
CA LEU A 276 -20.73 -7.66 -11.96
C LEU A 276 -22.18 -8.14 -12.11
N THR A 277 -22.40 -9.45 -12.14
CA THR A 277 -23.74 -10.04 -12.27
C THR A 277 -24.58 -9.88 -11.00
N GLY A 278 -23.98 -10.12 -9.84
CA GLY A 278 -24.65 -9.98 -8.53
C GLY A 278 -24.97 -8.51 -8.18
N GLN A 279 -24.20 -7.57 -8.70
CA GLN A 279 -24.37 -6.11 -8.47
C GLN A 279 -24.95 -5.38 -9.70
N LYS A 280 -25.50 -6.13 -10.67
CA LYS A 280 -25.92 -5.59 -11.99
C LYS A 280 -26.71 -4.27 -11.87
N GLU A 281 -27.77 -4.25 -11.08
CA GLU A 281 -28.63 -3.06 -10.96
C GLU A 281 -27.88 -1.84 -10.42
N TYR A 282 -27.00 -2.03 -9.43
CA TYR A 282 -26.17 -0.97 -8.89
C TYR A 282 -25.17 -0.46 -9.93
N VAL A 283 -24.45 -1.37 -10.59
CA VAL A 283 -23.44 -1.04 -11.62
C VAL A 283 -24.06 -0.22 -12.76
N LEU A 284 -25.18 -0.71 -13.33
CA LEU A 284 -25.86 -0.01 -14.41
C LEU A 284 -26.43 1.33 -13.96
N SER A 285 -26.91 1.44 -12.71
CA SER A 285 -27.43 2.70 -12.17
C SER A 285 -26.31 3.71 -11.90
N LEU A 286 -25.15 3.28 -11.43
CA LEU A 286 -23.97 4.13 -11.26
C LEU A 286 -23.46 4.66 -12.62
N LEU A 287 -23.44 3.81 -13.66
CA LEU A 287 -23.09 4.22 -15.01
C LEU A 287 -24.08 5.26 -15.57
N ARG A 288 -25.40 5.06 -15.35
CA ARG A 288 -26.42 6.05 -15.75
C ARG A 288 -26.23 7.37 -15.00
N LEU A 289 -25.88 7.33 -13.71
CA LEU A 289 -25.54 8.52 -12.92
C LEU A 289 -24.40 9.30 -13.58
N PHE A 290 -23.27 8.65 -13.90
CA PHE A 290 -22.14 9.31 -14.53
C PHE A 290 -22.44 9.78 -15.96
N CYS A 291 -23.17 9.02 -16.75
CA CYS A 291 -23.64 9.46 -18.07
C CYS A 291 -24.49 10.74 -17.98
N GLY A 292 -25.34 10.86 -16.93
CA GLY A 292 -26.13 12.05 -16.66
C GLY A 292 -25.31 13.28 -16.21
N LYS A 293 -24.08 13.06 -15.75
CA LYS A 293 -23.14 14.14 -15.36
C LYS A 293 -22.36 14.74 -16.52
N VAL A 294 -22.39 14.13 -17.70
CA VAL A 294 -21.75 14.65 -18.91
C VAL A 294 -22.77 15.43 -19.73
N ASN A 295 -22.54 16.73 -19.91
CA ASN A 295 -23.37 17.63 -20.67
C ASN A 295 -23.23 17.39 -22.21
N ASP A 296 -24.10 18.04 -23.02
CA ASP A 296 -24.07 17.86 -24.45
C ASP A 296 -22.86 18.51 -25.15
N ASP A 297 -22.28 19.53 -24.53
CA ASP A 297 -21.05 20.17 -24.96
C ASP A 297 -19.78 19.41 -24.57
N GLY A 298 -19.91 18.32 -23.76
CA GLY A 298 -18.80 17.50 -23.25
C GLY A 298 -18.26 17.95 -21.90
N SER A 299 -18.73 19.07 -21.36
CA SER A 299 -18.42 19.46 -19.99
C SER A 299 -19.05 18.48 -18.99
N ASP A 300 -18.57 18.47 -17.77
CA ASP A 300 -19.08 17.60 -16.72
C ASP A 300 -19.57 18.39 -15.50
N SER A 301 -20.43 17.75 -14.71
CA SER A 301 -21.00 18.26 -13.48
C SER A 301 -20.90 17.23 -12.34
N VAL A 302 -19.79 16.48 -12.31
CA VAL A 302 -19.60 15.43 -11.28
C VAL A 302 -19.49 16.01 -9.87
N GLY A 303 -18.93 17.22 -9.74
CA GLY A 303 -18.69 17.84 -8.44
C GLY A 303 -17.65 17.07 -7.59
N ASN A 304 -17.24 17.66 -6.49
CA ASN A 304 -16.28 17.04 -5.56
C ASN A 304 -15.08 16.40 -6.28
N TYR A 305 -14.36 17.24 -7.02
CA TYR A 305 -13.19 16.80 -7.78
C TYR A 305 -12.05 16.46 -6.82
N PHE A 306 -11.48 15.29 -6.99
CA PHE A 306 -10.27 14.84 -6.31
C PHE A 306 -9.56 13.81 -7.18
N LEU A 307 -8.35 14.11 -7.64
CA LEU A 307 -7.51 13.16 -8.37
C LEU A 307 -6.44 12.58 -7.45
N ASP A 308 -5.61 13.45 -6.88
CA ASP A 308 -4.64 13.19 -5.82
C ASP A 308 -4.28 14.49 -5.09
N TRP A 309 -3.51 14.40 -4.02
CA TRP A 309 -3.17 15.57 -3.21
C TRP A 309 -2.30 16.61 -3.93
N PRO A 310 -1.27 16.26 -4.71
CA PRO A 310 -0.52 17.25 -5.49
C PRO A 310 -1.38 18.06 -6.46
N THR A 311 -2.38 17.44 -7.09
CA THR A 311 -3.26 18.11 -8.03
C THR A 311 -4.37 18.92 -7.35
N HIS A 312 -4.76 18.55 -6.14
CA HIS A 312 -5.85 19.20 -5.39
C HIS A 312 -5.65 20.70 -5.15
N GLN A 313 -4.41 21.16 -5.14
CA GLN A 313 -4.08 22.59 -5.04
C GLN A 313 -4.16 23.35 -6.38
N LYS A 314 -4.48 22.66 -7.49
CA LYS A 314 -4.51 23.16 -8.86
C LYS A 314 -5.86 22.88 -9.50
N GLU A 315 -6.78 23.83 -9.39
CA GLU A 315 -8.20 23.62 -9.73
C GLU A 315 -8.42 23.15 -11.19
N LEU A 316 -7.75 23.75 -12.16
CA LEU A 316 -7.90 23.38 -13.57
C LEU A 316 -7.31 22.00 -13.85
N SER A 317 -6.16 21.71 -13.24
CA SER A 317 -5.48 20.43 -13.33
C SER A 317 -6.34 19.32 -12.74
N GLU A 318 -6.87 19.52 -11.52
CA GLU A 318 -7.71 18.55 -10.83
C GLU A 318 -8.97 18.23 -11.64
N LYS A 319 -9.68 19.26 -12.12
CA LYS A 319 -10.86 19.08 -13.00
C LYS A 319 -10.51 18.34 -14.29
N SER A 320 -9.36 18.65 -14.90
CA SER A 320 -8.91 17.98 -16.13
C SER A 320 -8.57 16.51 -15.88
N GLY A 321 -7.89 16.21 -14.77
CA GLY A 321 -7.54 14.85 -14.39
C GLY A 321 -8.77 14.00 -14.04
N VAL A 322 -9.71 14.53 -13.26
CA VAL A 322 -10.95 13.81 -12.91
C VAL A 322 -11.84 13.62 -14.14
N ARG A 323 -11.89 14.61 -15.07
CA ARG A 323 -12.58 14.44 -16.36
C ARG A 323 -11.96 13.35 -17.23
N ALA A 324 -10.63 13.26 -17.24
CA ALA A 324 -9.93 12.17 -17.92
C ALA A 324 -10.27 10.80 -17.29
N LEU A 325 -10.29 10.71 -15.97
CA LEU A 325 -10.71 9.51 -15.26
C LEU A 325 -12.18 9.15 -15.54
N LEU A 326 -13.09 10.13 -15.60
CA LEU A 326 -14.49 9.92 -15.98
C LEU A 326 -14.60 9.31 -17.38
N LYS A 327 -13.82 9.81 -18.34
CA LYS A 327 -13.80 9.23 -19.70
C LYS A 327 -13.36 7.77 -19.66
N ILE A 328 -12.27 7.46 -18.97
CA ILE A 328 -11.79 6.08 -18.81
C ILE A 328 -12.86 5.19 -18.14
N ALA A 329 -13.51 5.69 -17.09
CA ALA A 329 -14.57 4.96 -16.41
C ALA A 329 -15.80 4.69 -17.31
N LEU A 330 -16.15 5.64 -18.17
CA LEU A 330 -17.25 5.47 -19.15
C LEU A 330 -16.87 4.49 -20.28
N GLU A 331 -15.62 4.48 -20.73
CA GLU A 331 -15.12 3.49 -21.69
C GLU A 331 -15.15 2.07 -21.09
N LYS A 332 -14.68 1.89 -19.85
CA LYS A 332 -14.85 0.64 -19.11
C LYS A 332 -16.33 0.31 -18.87
N GLY A 333 -17.14 1.34 -18.58
CA GLY A 333 -18.58 1.21 -18.40
C GLY A 333 -19.32 0.71 -19.64
N ALA A 334 -18.85 1.07 -20.84
CA ALA A 334 -19.38 0.50 -22.08
C ALA A 334 -19.10 -1.00 -22.17
N LEU A 335 -17.90 -1.45 -21.84
CA LEU A 335 -17.52 -2.87 -21.81
C LEU A 335 -18.31 -3.65 -20.74
N ILE A 336 -18.48 -3.06 -19.54
CA ILE A 336 -19.32 -3.63 -18.47
C ILE A 336 -20.77 -3.79 -18.96
N SER A 337 -21.36 -2.74 -19.56
CA SER A 337 -22.73 -2.75 -20.06
C SER A 337 -22.94 -3.82 -21.13
N GLU A 338 -21.98 -3.97 -22.04
CA GLU A 338 -21.96 -5.01 -23.06
C GLU A 338 -21.92 -6.41 -22.43
N SER A 339 -21.06 -6.63 -21.44
CA SER A 339 -20.96 -7.92 -20.72
C SER A 339 -22.22 -8.27 -19.92
N LEU A 340 -22.98 -7.25 -19.49
CA LEU A 340 -24.25 -7.39 -18.76
C LEU A 340 -25.48 -7.38 -19.68
N ASN A 341 -25.28 -7.41 -21.01
CA ASN A 341 -26.33 -7.38 -22.04
C ASN A 341 -27.24 -6.14 -22.00
N ASP A 342 -26.68 -4.95 -21.69
CA ASP A 342 -27.34 -3.63 -21.85
C ASP A 342 -26.69 -2.83 -23.00
N SER A 343 -27.00 -3.22 -24.24
CA SER A 343 -26.44 -2.59 -25.44
C SER A 343 -26.78 -1.09 -25.55
N ARG A 344 -27.93 -0.67 -25.02
CA ARG A 344 -28.33 0.74 -25.03
C ARG A 344 -27.44 1.57 -24.12
N LEU A 345 -27.16 1.11 -22.91
CA LEU A 345 -26.26 1.82 -21.98
C LEU A 345 -24.82 1.79 -22.49
N CYS A 346 -24.38 0.69 -23.12
CA CYS A 346 -23.09 0.60 -23.80
C CYS A 346 -22.91 1.76 -24.80
N GLU A 347 -23.88 1.98 -25.68
CA GLU A 347 -23.86 3.07 -26.65
C GLU A 347 -23.86 4.46 -25.99
N ILE A 348 -24.68 4.64 -24.94
CA ILE A 348 -24.72 5.90 -24.19
C ILE A 348 -23.35 6.19 -23.56
N CYS A 349 -22.71 5.20 -22.93
CA CYS A 349 -21.38 5.35 -22.33
C CYS A 349 -20.33 5.76 -23.36
N ARG A 350 -20.29 5.08 -24.54
CA ARG A 350 -19.38 5.43 -25.65
C ARG A 350 -19.62 6.87 -26.15
N ASN A 351 -20.86 7.25 -26.36
CA ASN A 351 -21.22 8.61 -26.83
C ASN A 351 -20.80 9.69 -25.81
N LYS A 352 -21.03 9.44 -24.50
CA LYS A 352 -20.64 10.39 -23.45
C LYS A 352 -19.12 10.49 -23.31
N ALA A 353 -18.38 9.39 -23.40
CA ALA A 353 -16.92 9.40 -23.43
C ALA A 353 -16.38 10.19 -24.65
N GLU A 354 -16.99 10.04 -25.82
CA GLU A 354 -16.61 10.81 -27.01
C GLU A 354 -16.89 12.32 -26.85
N LYS A 355 -18.02 12.69 -26.22
CA LYS A 355 -18.32 14.10 -25.94
C LYS A 355 -17.24 14.75 -25.10
N ILE A 356 -16.74 14.06 -24.07
CA ILE A 356 -15.65 14.55 -23.21
C ILE A 356 -14.40 14.88 -24.03
N SER A 357 -14.12 14.14 -25.12
CA SER A 357 -12.97 14.39 -25.99
C SER A 357 -12.98 15.74 -26.70
N LYS A 358 -14.11 16.47 -26.70
CA LYS A 358 -14.25 17.80 -27.30
C LYS A 358 -13.78 18.92 -26.36
N ILE A 359 -13.57 18.63 -25.09
CA ILE A 359 -13.16 19.62 -24.08
C ILE A 359 -11.66 19.61 -23.94
N SER A 360 -11.03 20.75 -24.11
CA SER A 360 -9.62 20.93 -23.75
C SER A 360 -9.47 20.98 -22.25
N GLY A 361 -8.41 20.35 -21.74
CA GLY A 361 -8.03 20.41 -20.33
C GLY A 361 -6.72 21.18 -20.15
N ASP A 362 -6.44 21.59 -18.92
CA ASP A 362 -5.16 22.17 -18.52
C ASP A 362 -4.58 21.33 -17.39
N HIS A 363 -3.35 20.86 -17.57
CA HIS A 363 -2.63 20.09 -16.58
C HIS A 363 -1.84 20.96 -15.59
N GLU A 364 -1.76 22.27 -15.80
CA GLU A 364 -1.02 23.25 -14.97
C GLU A 364 0.39 22.75 -14.53
N GLY A 365 1.04 21.95 -15.39
CA GLY A 365 2.34 21.33 -15.12
C GLY A 365 2.31 20.09 -14.26
N GLN A 366 1.14 19.61 -13.82
CA GLN A 366 0.99 18.40 -13.01
C GLN A 366 1.15 17.15 -13.87
N LYS A 367 2.11 16.28 -13.46
CA LYS A 367 2.48 15.07 -14.20
C LYS A 367 1.37 14.02 -14.21
N GLN A 368 0.71 13.83 -13.08
CA GLN A 368 -0.40 12.91 -12.93
C GLN A 368 -1.55 13.27 -13.81
N THR A 369 -1.93 14.56 -13.86
CA THR A 369 -2.98 15.04 -14.76
C THR A 369 -2.62 14.84 -16.21
N ALA A 370 -1.37 15.17 -16.61
CA ALA A 370 -0.91 14.95 -17.98
C ALA A 370 -0.97 13.45 -18.36
N ALA A 371 -0.60 12.56 -17.42
CA ALA A 371 -0.69 11.12 -17.63
C ALA A 371 -2.14 10.65 -17.83
N PHE A 372 -3.08 11.09 -16.97
CA PHE A 372 -4.50 10.73 -17.14
C PHE A 372 -5.12 11.31 -18.42
N MET A 373 -4.76 12.54 -18.79
CA MET A 373 -5.20 13.12 -20.06
C MET A 373 -4.67 12.34 -21.26
N SER A 374 -3.42 11.85 -21.21
CA SER A 374 -2.83 10.98 -22.23
C SER A 374 -3.55 9.64 -22.29
N ALA A 375 -3.71 8.96 -21.15
CA ALA A 375 -4.40 7.67 -21.06
C ALA A 375 -5.85 7.72 -21.57
N ALA A 376 -6.52 8.86 -21.36
CA ALA A 376 -7.87 9.12 -21.88
C ALA A 376 -7.91 9.60 -23.34
N GLY A 377 -6.76 9.75 -24.01
CA GLY A 377 -6.69 10.27 -25.38
C GLY A 377 -7.07 11.76 -25.51
N LEU A 378 -7.01 12.53 -24.41
CA LEU A 378 -7.27 13.97 -24.38
C LEU A 378 -5.99 14.81 -24.60
N MET A 379 -4.84 14.17 -24.58
CA MET A 379 -3.52 14.76 -24.80
C MET A 379 -2.66 13.78 -25.59
N LYS A 380 -1.75 14.28 -26.43
CA LYS A 380 -0.80 13.43 -27.15
C LYS A 380 0.25 12.86 -26.21
N LYS A 381 0.65 11.61 -26.43
CA LYS A 381 1.63 10.91 -25.57
C LYS A 381 2.96 11.66 -25.48
N GLU A 382 3.44 12.23 -26.58
CA GLU A 382 4.68 12.98 -26.62
C GLU A 382 4.62 14.24 -25.75
N GLN A 383 3.48 14.95 -25.75
CA GLN A 383 3.27 16.12 -24.90
C GLN A 383 3.21 15.76 -23.43
N ALA A 384 2.51 14.67 -23.08
CA ALA A 384 2.48 14.16 -21.72
C ALA A 384 3.88 13.75 -21.23
N ALA A 385 4.64 13.06 -22.09
CA ALA A 385 6.01 12.66 -21.78
C ALA A 385 6.93 13.86 -21.46
N GLU A 386 6.81 14.97 -22.18
CA GLU A 386 7.56 16.20 -21.89
C GLU A 386 7.24 16.75 -20.48
N VAL A 387 5.95 16.75 -20.10
CA VAL A 387 5.53 17.19 -18.76
C VAL A 387 6.03 16.23 -17.70
N ILE A 388 5.89 14.92 -17.91
CA ILE A 388 6.28 13.89 -16.92
C ILE A 388 7.79 13.87 -16.70
N LYS A 389 8.60 14.01 -17.73
CA LYS A 389 10.07 14.03 -17.64
C LYS A 389 10.63 15.26 -16.93
N LYS A 390 9.90 16.37 -16.93
CA LYS A 390 10.38 17.64 -16.38
C LYS A 390 10.76 17.46 -14.89
N ASN A 391 11.99 17.81 -14.54
CA ASN A 391 12.56 17.66 -13.19
C ASN A 391 12.60 16.21 -12.65
N GLY A 392 12.55 15.19 -13.52
CA GLY A 392 12.68 13.79 -13.14
C GLY A 392 11.54 13.31 -12.23
N SER A 393 11.84 12.83 -11.03
CA SER A 393 10.86 12.29 -10.07
C SER A 393 10.15 13.33 -9.21
N ASP A 394 10.56 14.61 -9.26
CA ASP A 394 9.95 15.65 -8.43
C ASP A 394 8.47 15.87 -8.80
N GLY A 395 7.61 15.99 -7.79
CA GLY A 395 6.17 16.21 -7.95
C GLY A 395 5.35 14.99 -8.42
N ILE A 396 5.92 13.78 -8.40
CA ILE A 396 5.17 12.53 -8.60
C ILE A 396 4.64 12.07 -7.25
N SER A 397 3.34 11.71 -7.16
CA SER A 397 2.77 11.11 -5.97
C SER A 397 3.01 9.60 -5.92
N SER A 398 3.16 9.03 -4.73
CA SER A 398 3.23 7.56 -4.52
C SER A 398 2.02 6.85 -5.11
N TYR A 399 0.83 7.44 -4.94
CA TYR A 399 -0.45 6.92 -5.41
C TYR A 399 -0.50 6.74 -6.93
N LEU A 400 -0.15 7.79 -7.67
CA LEU A 400 -0.32 7.78 -9.13
C LEU A 400 0.99 7.48 -9.90
N LEU A 401 2.02 7.00 -9.21
CA LEU A 401 3.31 6.63 -9.79
C LEU A 401 3.15 5.65 -10.96
N PHE A 402 2.38 4.57 -10.78
CA PHE A 402 2.14 3.57 -11.82
C PHE A 402 1.61 4.18 -13.11
N TYR A 403 0.55 5.00 -13.01
CA TYR A 403 -0.11 5.59 -14.19
C TYR A 403 0.80 6.57 -14.90
N THR A 404 1.52 7.38 -14.12
CA THR A 404 2.47 8.37 -14.64
C THR A 404 3.60 7.71 -15.41
N LEU A 405 4.18 6.65 -14.86
CA LEU A 405 5.28 5.93 -15.49
C LEU A 405 4.83 5.06 -16.66
N LYS A 406 3.62 4.51 -16.61
CA LYS A 406 3.02 3.75 -17.71
C LYS A 406 2.91 4.60 -18.97
N GLU A 407 2.37 5.81 -18.86
CA GLU A 407 2.24 6.74 -20.00
C GLU A 407 3.60 7.20 -20.52
N LEU A 408 4.57 7.43 -19.65
CA LEU A 408 5.93 7.77 -20.06
C LEU A 408 6.62 6.60 -20.79
N ALA A 409 6.46 5.38 -20.32
CA ALA A 409 7.11 4.21 -20.89
C ALA A 409 6.66 3.90 -22.34
N ASP A 410 5.52 4.44 -22.77
CA ASP A 410 5.06 4.32 -24.17
C ASP A 410 5.91 5.14 -25.15
N THR A 411 6.64 6.14 -24.67
CA THR A 411 7.48 7.02 -25.49
C THR A 411 8.95 7.01 -25.09
N ASP A 412 9.24 6.78 -23.80
CA ASP A 412 10.60 6.81 -23.25
C ASP A 412 10.73 5.85 -22.05
N GLU A 413 10.89 4.57 -22.35
CA GLU A 413 10.99 3.49 -21.36
C GLU A 413 12.19 3.64 -20.43
N ILE A 414 13.30 4.19 -20.94
CA ILE A 414 14.52 4.38 -20.14
C ILE A 414 14.29 5.45 -19.07
N SER A 415 13.68 6.58 -19.45
CA SER A 415 13.35 7.63 -18.49
C SER A 415 12.32 7.17 -17.46
N ALA A 416 11.33 6.36 -17.85
CA ALA A 416 10.34 5.82 -16.95
C ALA A 416 10.98 4.92 -15.88
N LEU A 417 11.85 4.00 -16.27
CA LEU A 417 12.57 3.12 -15.35
C LEU A 417 13.52 3.90 -14.43
N ASN A 418 14.23 4.90 -14.96
CA ASN A 418 15.12 5.75 -14.16
C ASN A 418 14.36 6.59 -13.13
N ILE A 419 13.18 7.09 -13.48
CA ILE A 419 12.32 7.83 -12.53
C ILE A 419 11.82 6.90 -11.44
N LEU A 420 11.33 5.69 -11.78
CA LEU A 420 10.97 4.67 -10.79
C LEU A 420 12.10 4.43 -9.80
N LYS A 421 13.30 4.13 -10.32
CA LYS A 421 14.47 3.87 -9.49
C LYS A 421 14.78 5.04 -8.56
N LYS A 422 14.91 6.25 -9.10
CA LYS A 422 15.25 7.44 -8.31
C LYS A 422 14.24 7.71 -7.20
N TYR A 423 12.94 7.60 -7.51
CA TYR A 423 11.86 7.81 -6.56
C TYR A 423 11.88 6.78 -5.44
N SER A 424 11.86 5.50 -5.79
CA SER A 424 11.79 4.38 -4.85
C SER A 424 13.06 4.25 -4.00
N LEU A 425 14.25 4.41 -4.61
CA LEU A 425 15.53 4.37 -3.90
C LEU A 425 15.66 5.50 -2.88
N GLY A 426 15.02 6.65 -3.10
CA GLY A 426 14.98 7.73 -2.13
C GLY A 426 14.44 7.28 -0.77
N MET A 427 13.37 6.49 -0.75
CA MET A 427 12.80 5.88 0.46
C MET A 427 13.68 4.72 0.98
N LEU A 428 14.10 3.80 0.10
CA LEU A 428 14.90 2.63 0.49
C LEU A 428 16.25 3.01 1.12
N GLN A 429 16.90 4.04 0.62
CA GLN A 429 18.15 4.58 1.18
C GLN A 429 17.94 5.30 2.53
N ARG A 430 16.72 5.62 2.87
CA ARG A 430 16.31 6.15 4.18
C ARG A 430 15.79 5.09 5.14
N GLY A 431 16.06 3.80 4.83
CA GLY A 431 15.74 2.67 5.69
C GLY A 431 14.33 2.11 5.54
N ALA A 432 13.59 2.54 4.50
CA ALA A 432 12.27 2.00 4.19
C ALA A 432 12.32 0.48 3.95
N THR A 433 11.36 -0.24 4.49
CA THR A 433 11.10 -1.66 4.22
C THR A 433 9.73 -1.86 3.56
N THR A 434 8.98 -0.79 3.44
CA THR A 434 7.70 -0.62 2.75
C THR A 434 7.70 0.74 2.05
N PHE A 435 6.83 0.96 1.06
CA PHE A 435 6.68 2.26 0.43
C PHE A 435 5.67 3.13 1.17
N TRP A 436 6.01 4.43 1.23
CA TRP A 436 5.35 5.42 2.05
C TRP A 436 4.12 6.00 1.36
N GLU A 437 3.17 6.45 2.16
CA GLU A 437 1.94 7.10 1.74
C GLU A 437 2.19 8.30 0.82
N ASP A 438 3.19 9.11 1.15
CA ASP A 438 3.66 10.20 0.31
C ASP A 438 5.20 10.31 0.41
N TYR A 439 5.83 10.83 -0.63
CA TYR A 439 7.27 11.07 -0.66
C TYR A 439 7.64 12.10 -1.73
N ASP A 440 8.39 13.11 -1.33
CA ASP A 440 9.07 14.01 -2.27
C ASP A 440 10.59 13.79 -2.16
N PRO A 441 11.30 13.56 -3.27
CA PRO A 441 12.76 13.45 -3.26
C PRO A 441 13.50 14.62 -2.61
N LEU A 442 12.87 15.80 -2.56
CA LEU A 442 13.42 16.98 -1.88
C LEU A 442 13.47 16.81 -0.36
N TRP A 443 12.60 15.97 0.22
CA TRP A 443 12.61 15.68 1.67
C TRP A 443 13.88 14.96 2.11
N ALA A 444 14.54 14.25 1.21
CA ALA A 444 15.79 13.55 1.49
C ALA A 444 16.98 14.50 1.77
N LYS A 445 16.83 15.79 1.47
CA LYS A 445 17.89 16.77 1.76
C LYS A 445 18.05 16.97 3.26
N ASN A 446 19.28 16.83 3.74
CA ASN A 446 19.65 17.01 5.15
C ASN A 446 18.90 16.10 6.13
N THR A 447 18.47 14.90 5.69
CA THR A 447 17.76 13.94 6.54
C THR A 447 18.56 12.64 6.67
N GLY A 448 18.41 11.98 7.82
CA GLY A 448 18.96 10.66 8.11
C GLY A 448 18.03 9.50 7.66
N SER A 449 18.30 8.32 8.21
CA SER A 449 17.45 7.14 8.09
C SER A 449 16.32 7.17 9.12
N ILE A 450 15.18 6.55 8.81
CA ILE A 450 14.10 6.30 9.79
C ILE A 450 14.52 5.37 10.94
N THR A 451 15.70 4.72 10.81
CA THR A 451 16.26 3.82 11.83
C THR A 451 17.13 4.52 12.85
N ASP A 452 17.43 5.81 12.65
CA ASP A 452 18.35 6.56 13.46
C ASP A 452 17.68 7.84 14.02
N LEU A 453 18.16 8.31 15.15
CA LEU A 453 17.82 9.65 15.61
C LEU A 453 18.61 10.68 14.78
N PRO A 454 18.02 11.85 14.43
CA PRO A 454 18.70 12.89 13.70
C PRO A 454 19.96 13.38 14.45
N LYS A 455 21.05 13.62 13.72
CA LYS A 455 22.24 14.27 14.24
C LYS A 455 22.01 15.79 14.38
N ASP A 456 22.88 16.46 15.11
CA ASP A 456 22.82 17.92 15.26
C ASP A 456 22.76 18.62 13.88
N GLY A 457 21.73 19.44 13.69
CA GLY A 457 21.47 20.15 12.44
C GLY A 457 20.84 19.30 11.32
N GLN A 458 20.48 18.05 11.58
CA GLN A 458 19.75 17.18 10.67
C GLN A 458 18.24 17.18 10.97
N ASP A 459 17.43 17.13 9.92
CA ASP A 459 15.98 16.94 10.05
C ASP A 459 15.63 15.45 10.14
N ASP A 460 14.55 15.16 10.84
CA ASP A 460 13.91 13.85 10.84
C ASP A 460 13.04 13.70 9.60
N ILE A 461 13.35 12.76 8.73
CA ILE A 461 12.60 12.56 7.48
C ILE A 461 11.14 12.19 7.69
N HIS A 462 10.81 11.57 8.82
CA HIS A 462 9.42 11.22 9.16
C HIS A 462 8.74 12.37 9.92
N GLY A 463 9.37 12.86 10.98
CA GLY A 463 8.75 13.83 11.87
C GLY A 463 8.74 15.28 11.39
N ASP A 464 9.69 15.68 10.51
CA ASP A 464 9.84 17.08 10.05
C ASP A 464 9.44 17.26 8.57
N ARG A 465 8.98 16.18 7.91
CA ARG A 465 8.56 16.21 6.52
C ARG A 465 7.09 15.83 6.38
N GLY A 466 6.63 15.78 5.15
CA GLY A 466 5.25 15.49 4.81
C GLY A 466 4.49 16.74 4.38
N ASP A 467 3.48 16.54 3.54
CA ASP A 467 2.62 17.58 3.01
C ASP A 467 1.14 17.22 3.21
N TYR A 468 0.24 18.17 2.91
CA TYR A 468 -1.22 17.97 2.98
C TYR A 468 -1.68 17.55 4.37
N CYS A 469 -2.41 16.44 4.48
CA CYS A 469 -2.82 15.82 5.74
C CYS A 469 -1.78 14.84 6.31
N TYR A 470 -0.68 14.60 5.60
CA TYR A 470 0.38 13.63 5.91
C TYR A 470 1.62 14.29 6.50
N LYS A 471 1.45 15.18 7.49
CA LYS A 471 2.56 15.91 8.11
C LYS A 471 3.10 15.20 9.34
N GLY A 472 4.44 15.10 9.40
CA GLY A 472 5.13 14.53 10.55
C GLY A 472 4.74 13.07 10.79
N PHE A 473 4.68 12.65 12.04
CA PHE A 473 4.38 11.26 12.41
C PHE A 473 2.94 10.82 12.14
N ARG A 474 2.07 11.70 11.65
CA ARG A 474 0.78 11.27 11.12
C ARG A 474 0.92 10.59 9.75
N HIS A 475 1.97 10.87 9.02
CA HIS A 475 2.32 10.22 7.76
C HIS A 475 2.56 8.72 7.97
N SER A 476 2.03 7.86 7.10
CA SER A 476 2.26 6.42 7.15
C SER A 476 3.44 6.00 6.29
N LEU A 477 4.29 5.12 6.83
CA LEU A 477 5.43 4.57 6.09
C LEU A 477 5.12 3.21 5.43
N CYS A 478 3.87 2.74 5.51
CA CYS A 478 3.36 1.58 4.78
C CYS A 478 1.96 1.86 4.27
N HIS A 479 1.82 2.14 2.97
CA HIS A 479 0.54 2.47 2.36
C HIS A 479 0.33 1.69 1.06
N GLY A 480 -0.82 1.04 0.92
CA GLY A 480 -1.10 0.10 -0.17
C GLY A 480 -1.01 0.71 -1.57
N TRP A 481 -1.49 1.94 -1.74
CA TRP A 481 -1.43 2.63 -3.03
C TRP A 481 -0.01 2.85 -3.57
N ALA A 482 1.02 2.84 -2.69
CA ALA A 482 2.42 3.00 -3.09
C ALA A 482 3.04 1.74 -3.72
N SER A 483 2.26 0.66 -3.85
CA SER A 483 2.72 -0.61 -4.43
C SER A 483 2.79 -0.62 -5.97
N GLY A 484 2.50 0.49 -6.64
CA GLY A 484 2.40 0.61 -8.10
C GLY A 484 3.65 0.25 -8.91
N ALA A 485 4.81 0.07 -8.26
CA ALA A 485 6.02 -0.41 -8.92
C ALA A 485 5.87 -1.84 -9.47
N VAL A 486 5.14 -2.72 -8.77
CA VAL A 486 4.90 -4.11 -9.22
C VAL A 486 4.17 -4.16 -10.55
N PRO A 487 2.97 -3.57 -10.73
CA PRO A 487 2.30 -3.60 -12.02
C PRO A 487 3.10 -2.87 -13.10
N PHE A 488 3.85 -1.80 -12.79
CA PHE A 488 4.71 -1.14 -13.76
C PHE A 488 5.79 -2.08 -14.30
N LEU A 489 6.51 -2.77 -13.43
CA LEU A 489 7.58 -3.70 -13.83
C LEU A 489 7.03 -4.89 -14.62
N MET A 490 5.86 -5.39 -14.26
CA MET A 490 5.28 -6.54 -14.95
C MET A 490 4.57 -6.18 -16.24
N GLU A 491 3.75 -5.12 -16.25
CA GLU A 491 2.99 -4.73 -17.44
C GLU A 491 3.87 -3.99 -18.46
N GLN A 492 4.73 -3.07 -18.00
CA GLN A 492 5.50 -2.24 -18.93
C GLN A 492 6.89 -2.83 -19.20
N VAL A 493 7.64 -3.20 -18.14
CA VAL A 493 9.04 -3.61 -18.32
C VAL A 493 9.13 -5.06 -18.80
N ALA A 494 8.42 -6.00 -18.18
CA ALA A 494 8.31 -7.39 -18.69
C ALA A 494 7.31 -7.51 -19.85
N GLY A 495 6.40 -6.52 -19.99
CA GLY A 495 5.49 -6.40 -21.12
C GLY A 495 4.32 -7.37 -21.11
N ILE A 496 3.84 -7.79 -19.93
CA ILE A 496 2.72 -8.75 -19.81
C ILE A 496 1.40 -7.99 -19.86
N HIS A 497 0.69 -8.08 -20.98
CA HIS A 497 -0.60 -7.43 -21.19
C HIS A 497 -1.73 -8.44 -21.38
N ILE A 498 -2.72 -8.41 -20.49
CA ILE A 498 -3.92 -9.23 -20.62
C ILE A 498 -4.80 -8.61 -21.71
N ILE A 499 -5.07 -9.36 -22.77
CA ILE A 499 -5.91 -8.92 -23.91
C ILE A 499 -7.14 -9.79 -24.12
N GLY A 500 -7.34 -10.81 -23.27
CA GLY A 500 -8.54 -11.66 -23.25
C GLY A 500 -9.02 -11.89 -21.83
N ALA A 501 -10.34 -11.80 -21.59
CA ALA A 501 -10.93 -11.96 -20.28
C ALA A 501 -10.54 -13.30 -19.62
N GLY A 502 -10.28 -13.28 -18.30
CA GLY A 502 -9.80 -14.44 -17.54
C GLY A 502 -8.37 -14.85 -17.89
N CYS A 503 -7.53 -13.93 -18.36
CA CYS A 503 -6.16 -14.22 -18.82
C CYS A 503 -6.07 -15.26 -19.95
N ARG A 504 -7.16 -15.51 -20.70
CA ARG A 504 -7.15 -16.51 -21.78
C ARG A 504 -6.21 -16.12 -22.93
N LYS A 505 -5.90 -14.84 -23.04
CA LYS A 505 -5.01 -14.31 -24.08
C LYS A 505 -4.13 -13.21 -23.48
N ILE A 506 -2.82 -13.40 -23.58
CA ILE A 506 -1.80 -12.48 -23.03
C ILE A 506 -0.86 -12.10 -24.18
N GLU A 507 -0.62 -10.80 -24.33
CA GLU A 507 0.37 -10.26 -25.24
C GLU A 507 1.66 -9.94 -24.44
N ILE A 508 2.83 -10.25 -24.99
CA ILE A 508 4.12 -9.98 -24.37
C ILE A 508 4.89 -8.97 -25.21
N LYS A 509 4.96 -7.72 -24.74
CA LYS A 509 5.64 -6.59 -25.38
C LYS A 509 6.58 -5.88 -24.39
N PRO A 510 7.78 -6.44 -24.13
CA PRO A 510 8.67 -5.88 -23.11
C PRO A 510 9.26 -4.53 -23.54
N LYS A 511 9.37 -3.63 -22.55
CA LYS A 511 10.07 -2.34 -22.63
C LYS A 511 11.23 -2.38 -21.65
N MET A 512 12.31 -3.05 -22.04
CA MET A 512 13.41 -3.41 -21.14
C MET A 512 14.32 -2.24 -20.76
N GLY A 513 14.23 -1.11 -21.49
CA GLY A 513 15.18 -0.03 -21.30
C GLY A 513 16.63 -0.52 -21.43
N ASN A 514 17.44 -0.33 -20.41
CA ASN A 514 18.85 -0.76 -20.37
C ASN A 514 19.07 -2.13 -19.73
N LEU A 515 18.01 -2.85 -19.33
CA LEU A 515 18.14 -4.17 -18.71
C LEU A 515 18.63 -5.22 -19.73
N LYS A 516 19.50 -6.12 -19.26
CA LYS A 516 20.07 -7.19 -20.09
C LYS A 516 19.21 -8.44 -20.11
N PHE A 517 18.55 -8.74 -19.00
CA PHE A 517 17.60 -9.83 -18.90
C PHE A 517 16.46 -9.52 -17.93
N ILE A 518 15.35 -10.23 -18.10
CA ILE A 518 14.22 -10.28 -17.17
C ILE A 518 13.82 -11.75 -17.04
N LYS A 519 13.57 -12.18 -15.79
CA LYS A 519 12.85 -13.41 -15.47
C LYS A 519 11.63 -13.01 -14.65
N ALA A 520 10.47 -13.49 -15.03
CA ALA A 520 9.23 -13.18 -14.34
C ALA A 520 8.31 -14.39 -14.29
N SER A 521 7.56 -14.51 -13.21
CA SER A 521 6.40 -15.40 -13.11
C SER A 521 5.13 -14.57 -12.91
N TYR A 522 4.07 -14.94 -13.61
CA TYR A 522 2.80 -14.21 -13.56
C TYR A 522 1.63 -15.18 -13.32
N PRO A 523 0.96 -15.10 -12.17
CA PRO A 523 -0.15 -15.97 -11.87
C PRO A 523 -1.38 -15.62 -12.73
N THR A 524 -2.01 -16.65 -13.28
CA THR A 524 -3.28 -16.56 -13.99
C THR A 524 -4.31 -17.49 -13.32
N PRO A 525 -5.60 -17.41 -13.64
CA PRO A 525 -6.58 -18.37 -13.15
C PRO A 525 -6.32 -19.82 -13.56
N TYR A 526 -5.44 -20.07 -14.53
CA TYR A 526 -5.10 -21.38 -15.07
C TYR A 526 -3.77 -21.96 -14.57
N GLY A 527 -2.98 -21.16 -13.86
CA GLY A 527 -1.64 -21.50 -13.42
C GLY A 527 -0.69 -20.33 -13.61
N VAL A 528 0.60 -20.58 -13.50
CA VAL A 528 1.64 -19.55 -13.59
C VAL A 528 2.23 -19.50 -15.00
N LEU A 529 2.26 -18.30 -15.59
CA LEU A 529 3.05 -18.01 -16.80
C LEU A 529 4.49 -17.72 -16.36
N GLU A 530 5.44 -18.52 -16.85
CA GLU A 530 6.87 -18.28 -16.67
C GLU A 530 7.44 -17.56 -17.88
N LEU A 531 8.25 -16.53 -17.66
CA LEU A 531 8.81 -15.67 -18.71
C LEU A 531 10.30 -15.45 -18.49
N SER A 532 11.07 -15.58 -19.56
CA SER A 532 12.49 -15.22 -19.60
C SER A 532 12.79 -14.41 -20.85
N ILE A 533 13.32 -13.21 -20.68
CA ILE A 533 13.64 -12.28 -21.76
C ILE A 533 15.12 -11.93 -21.69
N GLU A 534 15.83 -12.05 -22.80
CA GLU A 534 17.22 -11.61 -22.96
C GLU A 534 17.28 -10.48 -23.99
N ASN A 535 17.94 -9.38 -23.66
CA ASN A 535 18.20 -8.30 -24.61
C ASN A 535 19.42 -8.68 -25.48
N LYS A 536 19.18 -9.07 -26.71
CA LYS A 536 20.25 -9.38 -27.69
C LYS A 536 20.37 -8.25 -28.70
N ASN A 537 21.38 -7.38 -28.49
CA ASN A 537 21.66 -6.25 -29.39
C ASN A 537 20.47 -5.33 -29.63
N GLY A 538 19.73 -4.98 -28.57
CA GLY A 538 18.55 -4.11 -28.64
C GLY A 538 17.26 -4.81 -29.10
N ARG A 539 17.28 -6.15 -29.26
CA ARG A 539 16.10 -6.95 -29.57
C ARG A 539 15.82 -7.94 -28.45
N PRO A 540 14.62 -7.95 -27.86
CA PRO A 540 14.28 -8.92 -26.84
C PRO A 540 14.11 -10.32 -27.46
N LYS A 541 14.82 -11.31 -26.92
CA LYS A 541 14.55 -12.72 -27.16
C LYS A 541 13.67 -13.23 -26.03
N ILE A 542 12.45 -13.61 -26.37
CA ILE A 542 11.42 -14.03 -25.41
C ILE A 542 11.33 -15.55 -25.40
N ASN A 543 11.41 -16.16 -24.21
CA ASN A 543 11.05 -17.54 -23.96
C ASN A 543 9.99 -17.57 -22.86
N PHE A 544 9.03 -18.46 -22.98
CA PHE A 544 7.93 -18.58 -21.99
C PHE A 544 7.45 -20.03 -21.86
N SER A 545 6.82 -20.30 -20.71
CA SER A 545 5.99 -21.46 -20.47
C SER A 545 4.65 -20.98 -19.96
N ALA A 546 3.59 -21.24 -20.70
CA ALA A 546 2.23 -20.83 -20.35
C ALA A 546 1.40 -22.03 -19.86
N PRO A 547 0.48 -21.83 -18.90
CA PRO A 547 -0.46 -22.89 -18.51
C PRO A 547 -1.46 -23.18 -19.63
N ASP A 548 -2.02 -24.39 -19.61
CA ASP A 548 -3.06 -24.80 -20.56
C ASP A 548 -4.25 -23.84 -20.51
N GLY A 549 -4.75 -23.42 -21.68
CA GLY A 549 -5.87 -22.49 -21.80
C GLY A 549 -5.48 -21.01 -21.85
N VAL A 550 -4.18 -20.68 -21.83
CA VAL A 550 -3.65 -19.32 -22.02
C VAL A 550 -2.92 -19.23 -23.37
N GLU A 551 -3.44 -18.43 -24.29
CA GLU A 551 -2.78 -18.11 -25.56
C GLU A 551 -1.80 -16.96 -25.37
N ILE A 552 -0.56 -17.12 -25.85
CA ILE A 552 0.46 -16.06 -25.82
C ILE A 552 0.69 -15.49 -27.20
N ILE A 553 0.70 -14.15 -27.30
CA ILE A 553 1.07 -13.39 -28.50
C ILE A 553 2.36 -12.62 -28.21
N ILE A 554 3.33 -12.66 -29.13
CA ILE A 554 4.61 -11.94 -29.07
C ILE A 554 4.68 -10.90 -30.18
#